data_2ad84fa1dd1469d4a2a16be0990abd1c
#
_entry.id   2ad84fa1dd1469d4a2a16be0990abd1c
#
_cell.length_a   1.000
_cell.length_b   1.000
_cell.length_c   1.000
_cell.angle_alpha   90.00
_cell.angle_beta   90.00
_cell.angle_gamma   90.00
#
_symmetry.space_group_name_H-M   'P 1'
#
loop_
_entity.id
_entity.type
_entity.pdbx_description
1 polymer ?
#
loop_
_entity_poly.entity_id
_entity_poly.type
_entity_poly.pdbx_seq_one_letter_code
_entity_poly.pdbx_strand_id
1 'polypeptide(L)'
;EWGEWIGFETRNKYQISDSHGKAIAFAAEQGKGFLGFILRQFLGHWRRLDIHFFDADRKQILTARHPFRWYFQRLEVFSAAGKFLGALQQRFSILTKRFDIENSRGQVIAEVASPLWKIWTFIFKDHDREIAAIRKKWSGLLSEAFTDRDNFLVEFIDPKLTEDERMIVMAAAVFVDLQYFERKA
;
A
#
# COMPACT_ATOMS: atom_id res chain seq x y z
N GLU A 1 1.26 -17.28 -13.15
CA GLU A 1 0.36 -16.96 -14.28
C GLU A 1 0.24 -15.45 -14.52
N TRP A 2 0.13 -14.60 -13.49
CA TRP A 2 0.08 -13.14 -13.61
C TRP A 2 1.42 -12.51 -14.00
N GLY A 3 2.53 -13.05 -13.52
CA GLY A 3 3.87 -12.56 -13.79
C GLY A 3 4.29 -12.68 -15.25
N GLU A 4 3.88 -13.75 -15.91
CA GLU A 4 4.19 -14.00 -17.33
C GLU A 4 3.55 -12.95 -18.26
N TRP A 5 2.38 -12.40 -17.88
CA TRP A 5 1.68 -11.39 -18.66
C TRP A 5 2.21 -9.97 -18.46
N ILE A 6 2.82 -9.70 -17.32
CA ILE A 6 3.33 -8.36 -16.96
C ILE A 6 4.78 -8.18 -17.41
N GLY A 7 5.46 -9.27 -17.82
CA GLY A 7 6.83 -9.23 -18.32
C GLY A 7 7.92 -9.11 -17.25
N PHE A 8 7.57 -9.31 -15.97
CA PHE A 8 8.54 -9.43 -14.87
C PHE A 8 8.05 -10.42 -13.79
N GLU A 9 8.97 -10.99 -13.04
CA GLU A 9 8.63 -11.84 -11.90
C GLU A 9 7.90 -11.04 -10.83
N THR A 10 6.72 -11.55 -10.42
CA THR A 10 5.91 -10.95 -9.35
C THR A 10 5.97 -11.83 -8.11
N ARG A 11 6.11 -11.21 -6.94
CA ARG A 11 6.09 -11.92 -5.65
C ARG A 11 4.72 -11.86 -5.01
N ASN A 12 4.31 -10.67 -4.62
CA ASN A 12 3.04 -10.45 -3.95
C ASN A 12 2.04 -9.89 -4.94
N LYS A 13 0.85 -10.46 -4.94
CA LYS A 13 -0.21 -10.10 -5.88
C LYS A 13 -1.45 -9.74 -5.08
N TYR A 14 -2.02 -8.59 -5.39
CA TYR A 14 -3.23 -8.08 -4.76
C TYR A 14 -4.30 -7.88 -5.82
N GLN A 15 -5.51 -8.30 -5.51
CA GLN A 15 -6.69 -7.95 -6.28
C GLN A 15 -7.43 -6.84 -5.53
N ILE A 16 -7.79 -5.80 -6.26
CA ILE A 16 -8.57 -4.68 -5.75
C ILE A 16 -9.96 -4.82 -6.34
N SER A 17 -10.97 -4.91 -5.47
CA SER A 17 -12.36 -5.06 -5.87
C SER A 17 -13.21 -3.91 -5.34
N ASP A 18 -14.28 -3.58 -6.04
CA ASP A 18 -15.28 -2.61 -5.58
C ASP A 18 -16.15 -3.20 -4.44
N SER A 19 -17.12 -2.42 -3.95
CA SER A 19 -18.05 -2.83 -2.89
C SER A 19 -18.95 -4.00 -3.28
N HIS A 20 -19.08 -4.30 -4.56
CA HIS A 20 -19.86 -5.42 -5.11
C HIS A 20 -19.01 -6.67 -5.36
N GLY A 21 -17.72 -6.63 -5.05
CA GLY A 21 -16.78 -7.74 -5.25
C GLY A 21 -16.23 -7.86 -6.67
N LYS A 22 -16.56 -6.93 -7.57
CA LYS A 22 -16.03 -6.91 -8.94
C LYS A 22 -14.58 -6.43 -8.91
N ALA A 23 -13.66 -7.18 -9.50
CA ALA A 23 -12.27 -6.78 -9.64
C ALA A 23 -12.16 -5.53 -10.54
N ILE A 24 -11.55 -4.47 -10.01
CA ILE A 24 -11.37 -3.18 -10.69
C ILE A 24 -9.91 -2.85 -10.96
N ALA A 25 -9.00 -3.42 -10.17
CA ALA A 25 -7.57 -3.21 -10.34
C ALA A 25 -6.78 -4.37 -9.70
N PHE A 26 -5.49 -4.38 -9.98
CA PHE A 26 -4.54 -5.35 -9.46
C PHE A 26 -3.25 -4.65 -9.08
N ALA A 27 -2.58 -5.14 -8.04
CA ALA A 27 -1.24 -4.67 -7.69
C ALA A 27 -0.27 -5.85 -7.56
N ALA A 28 0.97 -5.62 -7.98
CA ALA A 28 2.01 -6.64 -7.91
C ALA A 28 3.35 -6.02 -7.51
N GLU A 29 4.05 -6.68 -6.57
CA GLU A 29 5.43 -6.35 -6.23
C GLU A 29 6.37 -6.88 -7.31
N GLN A 30 7.26 -6.02 -7.80
CA GLN A 30 8.30 -6.42 -8.75
C GLN A 30 9.36 -7.28 -8.06
N GLY A 31 9.55 -8.52 -8.55
CA GLY A 31 10.63 -9.41 -8.12
C GLY A 31 11.98 -8.92 -8.61
N LYS A 32 13.01 -8.99 -7.77
CA LYS A 32 14.40 -8.59 -8.10
C LYS A 32 15.35 -9.81 -8.16
N GLY A 33 14.89 -10.94 -8.66
CA GLY A 33 15.72 -12.13 -8.85
C GLY A 33 16.39 -12.67 -7.57
N PHE A 34 17.39 -13.55 -7.72
CA PHE A 34 18.08 -14.25 -6.62
C PHE A 34 18.83 -13.30 -5.66
N LEU A 35 19.49 -12.26 -6.17
CA LEU A 35 20.15 -11.24 -5.35
C LEU A 35 19.17 -10.49 -4.46
N GLY A 36 17.97 -10.23 -4.96
CA GLY A 36 16.89 -9.63 -4.16
C GLY A 36 16.41 -10.52 -3.02
N PHE A 37 16.48 -11.84 -3.19
CA PHE A 37 16.16 -12.80 -2.13
C PHE A 37 17.17 -12.74 -0.97
N ILE A 38 18.48 -12.72 -1.27
CA ILE A 38 19.53 -12.61 -0.26
C ILE A 38 19.46 -11.29 0.49
N LEU A 39 19.31 -10.18 -0.23
CA LEU A 39 19.16 -8.85 0.39
C LEU A 39 17.92 -8.75 1.30
N ARG A 40 16.83 -9.44 0.96
CA ARG A 40 15.63 -9.51 1.81
C ARG A 40 15.91 -10.16 3.15
N GLN A 41 16.71 -11.24 3.18
CA GLN A 41 17.05 -11.96 4.40
C GLN A 41 17.79 -11.06 5.40
N PHE A 42 18.64 -10.14 4.90
CA PHE A 42 19.47 -9.26 5.74
C PHE A 42 18.86 -7.88 5.99
N LEU A 43 18.18 -7.29 5.01
CA LEU A 43 17.70 -5.90 5.08
C LEU A 43 16.23 -5.76 5.50
N GLY A 44 15.44 -6.81 5.43
CA GLY A 44 14.04 -6.83 5.86
C GLY A 44 13.23 -5.65 5.26
N HIS A 45 12.68 -4.78 6.14
CA HIS A 45 11.84 -3.63 5.77
C HIS A 45 12.61 -2.44 5.17
N TRP A 46 13.93 -2.45 5.18
CA TRP A 46 14.76 -1.40 4.60
C TRP A 46 15.02 -1.60 3.11
N ARG A 47 14.52 -2.69 2.54
CA ARG A 47 14.73 -3.01 1.12
C ARG A 47 14.01 -2.02 0.19
N ARG A 48 14.61 -1.74 -0.95
CA ARG A 48 13.94 -1.06 -2.05
C ARG A 48 12.86 -1.97 -2.64
N LEU A 49 11.69 -1.41 -2.89
CA LEU A 49 10.51 -2.14 -3.34
C LEU A 49 9.75 -1.28 -4.35
N ASP A 50 9.35 -1.88 -5.46
CA ASP A 50 8.51 -1.25 -6.46
C ASP A 50 7.21 -2.06 -6.60
N ILE A 51 6.05 -1.39 -6.50
CA ILE A 51 4.72 -1.98 -6.62
C ILE A 51 4.06 -1.35 -7.84
N HIS A 52 3.60 -2.17 -8.77
CA HIS A 52 2.90 -1.74 -9.96
C HIS A 52 1.41 -2.05 -9.84
N PHE A 53 0.58 -1.08 -10.20
CA PHE A 53 -0.87 -1.20 -10.20
C PHE A 53 -1.38 -1.18 -11.63
N PHE A 54 -2.35 -2.03 -11.91
CA PHE A 54 -2.94 -2.25 -13.23
C PHE A 54 -4.47 -2.18 -13.10
N ASP A 55 -5.14 -1.63 -14.10
CA ASP A 55 -6.59 -1.68 -14.20
C ASP A 55 -7.11 -3.09 -14.58
N ALA A 56 -8.41 -3.22 -14.76
CA ALA A 56 -9.05 -4.46 -15.16
C ALA A 56 -8.58 -4.97 -16.53
N ASP A 57 -8.17 -4.06 -17.43
CA ASP A 57 -7.63 -4.36 -18.75
C ASP A 57 -6.12 -4.63 -18.74
N ARG A 58 -5.51 -4.69 -17.53
CA ARG A 58 -4.08 -4.93 -17.30
C ARG A 58 -3.17 -3.80 -17.81
N LYS A 59 -3.71 -2.63 -18.02
CA LYS A 59 -2.92 -1.44 -18.31
C LYS A 59 -2.40 -0.87 -17.00
N GLN A 60 -1.10 -0.55 -16.94
CA GLN A 60 -0.50 0.07 -15.77
C GLN A 60 -1.09 1.46 -15.53
N ILE A 61 -1.57 1.71 -14.31
CA ILE A 61 -2.17 2.98 -13.90
C ILE A 61 -1.29 3.74 -12.91
N LEU A 62 -0.50 3.01 -12.11
CA LEU A 62 0.23 3.58 -10.98
C LEU A 62 1.51 2.78 -10.71
N THR A 63 2.54 3.46 -10.20
CA THR A 63 3.72 2.84 -9.60
C THR A 63 3.96 3.44 -8.21
N ALA A 64 4.09 2.60 -7.20
CA ALA A 64 4.51 3.01 -5.88
C ALA A 64 5.93 2.51 -5.61
N ARG A 65 6.85 3.41 -5.27
CA ARG A 65 8.26 3.13 -5.02
C ARG A 65 8.61 3.37 -3.57
N HIS A 66 9.21 2.38 -2.96
CA HIS A 66 9.81 2.49 -1.65
C HIS A 66 11.33 2.53 -1.83
N PRO A 67 11.98 3.72 -1.75
CA PRO A 67 13.43 3.82 -1.83
C PRO A 67 14.06 3.23 -0.56
N PHE A 68 15.29 2.75 -0.67
CA PHE A 68 16.06 2.33 0.50
C PHE A 68 16.26 3.51 1.45
N ARG A 69 15.89 3.34 2.73
CA ARG A 69 16.12 4.33 3.80
C ARG A 69 16.46 3.66 5.11
N TRP A 70 17.44 4.18 5.82
CA TRP A 70 17.87 3.67 7.13
C TRP A 70 16.86 3.98 8.24
N TYR A 71 16.23 5.17 8.15
CA TYR A 71 15.25 5.64 9.12
C TYR A 71 13.92 5.84 8.41
N PHE A 72 13.05 6.60 8.81
CA PHE A 72 11.72 6.94 8.31
C PHE A 72 11.38 6.48 6.89
N GLN A 73 10.55 5.47 6.81
CA GLN A 73 10.11 4.89 5.54
C GLN A 73 9.34 5.91 4.70
N ARG A 74 9.50 5.83 3.37
CA ARG A 74 8.80 6.67 2.41
C ARG A 74 8.30 5.82 1.25
N LEU A 75 7.04 6.00 0.89
CA LEU A 75 6.46 5.43 -0.33
C LEU A 75 6.15 6.58 -1.28
N GLU A 76 6.77 6.60 -2.42
CA GLU A 76 6.56 7.59 -3.48
C GLU A 76 5.61 7.03 -4.52
N VAL A 77 4.61 7.80 -4.92
CA VAL A 77 3.55 7.37 -5.83
C VAL A 77 3.62 8.16 -7.13
N PHE A 78 3.64 7.42 -8.25
CA PHE A 78 3.76 7.97 -9.59
C PHE A 78 2.61 7.45 -10.47
N SER A 79 2.08 8.29 -11.35
CA SER A 79 1.15 7.85 -12.39
C SER A 79 1.83 6.91 -13.41
N ALA A 80 1.06 6.28 -14.29
CA ALA A 80 1.58 5.48 -15.39
C ALA A 80 2.54 6.27 -16.30
N ALA A 81 2.30 7.57 -16.46
CA ALA A 81 3.17 8.47 -17.23
C ALA A 81 4.43 8.92 -16.48
N GLY A 82 4.65 8.43 -15.25
CA GLY A 82 5.80 8.80 -14.43
C GLY A 82 5.67 10.16 -13.70
N LYS A 83 4.49 10.81 -13.75
CA LYS A 83 4.24 12.03 -12.98
C LYS A 83 4.18 11.69 -11.48
N PHE A 84 4.93 12.40 -10.65
CA PHE A 84 4.86 12.29 -9.20
C PHE A 84 3.51 12.81 -8.69
N LEU A 85 2.77 11.95 -7.97
CA LEU A 85 1.45 12.27 -7.42
C LEU A 85 1.54 12.71 -5.96
N GLY A 86 2.46 12.10 -5.21
CA GLY A 86 2.67 12.38 -3.81
C GLY A 86 3.37 11.22 -3.11
N ALA A 87 3.36 11.25 -1.78
CA ALA A 87 4.06 10.24 -0.99
C ALA A 87 3.38 9.97 0.35
N LEU A 88 3.63 8.77 0.90
CA LEU A 88 3.42 8.44 2.30
C LEU A 88 4.78 8.53 3.01
N GLN A 89 4.92 9.41 4.00
CA GLN A 89 6.15 9.63 4.74
C GLN A 89 5.99 9.23 6.20
N GLN A 90 6.79 8.26 6.66
CA GLN A 90 6.84 7.90 8.07
C GLN A 90 7.42 9.05 8.91
N ARG A 91 6.83 9.28 10.09
CA ARG A 91 7.30 10.26 11.06
C ARG A 91 7.74 9.58 12.35
N PHE A 92 8.60 10.26 13.08
CA PHE A 92 9.03 9.78 14.40
C PHE A 92 7.85 9.72 15.36
N SER A 93 7.67 8.57 16.00
CA SER A 93 6.71 8.39 17.09
C SER A 93 7.12 7.18 17.94
N ILE A 94 6.97 7.28 19.25
CA ILE A 94 7.35 6.22 20.20
C ILE A 94 6.18 5.24 20.41
N LEU A 95 4.94 5.75 20.45
CA LEU A 95 3.76 4.98 20.84
C LEU A 95 2.81 4.67 19.70
N THR A 96 3.04 5.25 18.52
CA THR A 96 2.15 5.12 17.37
C THR A 96 2.96 4.91 16.09
N LYS A 97 2.35 4.27 15.10
CA LYS A 97 2.82 4.33 13.72
C LYS A 97 2.26 5.61 13.11
N ARG A 98 3.13 6.59 12.87
CA ARG A 98 2.72 7.87 12.31
C ARG A 98 3.25 8.05 10.90
N PHE A 99 2.36 8.41 10.00
CA PHE A 99 2.68 8.75 8.62
C PHE A 99 1.95 10.02 8.23
N ASP A 100 2.57 10.79 7.34
CA ASP A 100 1.93 11.89 6.65
C ASP A 100 1.72 11.51 5.19
N ILE A 101 0.58 11.91 4.61
CA ILE A 101 0.38 11.93 3.16
C ILE A 101 0.79 13.31 2.66
N GLU A 102 1.73 13.31 1.74
CA GLU A 102 2.21 14.51 1.04
C GLU A 102 1.67 14.50 -0.39
N ASN A 103 1.18 15.63 -0.86
CA ASN A 103 0.80 15.83 -2.26
C ASN A 103 2.04 15.98 -3.18
N SER A 104 1.82 16.19 -4.49
CA SER A 104 2.90 16.37 -5.46
C SER A 104 3.81 17.59 -5.20
N ARG A 105 3.34 18.54 -4.37
CA ARG A 105 4.10 19.74 -3.96
C ARG A 105 4.84 19.54 -2.64
N GLY A 106 4.75 18.35 -2.02
CA GLY A 106 5.33 18.06 -0.72
C GLY A 106 4.56 18.63 0.48
N GLN A 107 3.34 19.12 0.27
CA GLN A 107 2.50 19.62 1.35
C GLN A 107 1.77 18.45 2.01
N VAL A 108 1.75 18.43 3.34
CA VAL A 108 0.99 17.43 4.11
C VAL A 108 -0.50 17.72 3.95
N ILE A 109 -1.23 16.74 3.43
CA ILE A 109 -2.69 16.81 3.20
C ILE A 109 -3.47 15.92 4.15
N ALA A 110 -2.81 14.94 4.76
CA ALA A 110 -3.41 14.10 5.79
C ALA A 110 -2.34 13.49 6.69
N GLU A 111 -2.71 13.21 7.92
CA GLU A 111 -1.91 12.47 8.90
C GLU A 111 -2.57 11.13 9.19
N VAL A 112 -1.73 10.12 9.40
CA VAL A 112 -2.15 8.80 9.84
C VAL A 112 -1.48 8.50 11.17
N ALA A 113 -2.26 8.25 12.19
CA ALA A 113 -1.77 7.79 13.48
C ALA A 113 -2.51 6.50 13.86
N SER A 114 -1.76 5.40 13.93
CA SER A 114 -2.30 4.13 14.42
C SER A 114 -1.53 3.72 15.67
N PRO A 115 -2.20 3.51 16.82
CA PRO A 115 -1.56 2.98 18.01
C PRO A 115 -0.86 1.64 17.70
N LEU A 116 0.28 1.37 18.32
CA LEU A 116 1.08 0.15 18.06
C LEU A 116 0.29 -1.15 18.31
N TRP A 117 -0.72 -1.11 19.19
CA TRP A 117 -1.62 -2.24 19.49
C TRP A 117 -2.81 -2.36 18.54
N LYS A 118 -3.17 -1.29 17.77
CA LYS A 118 -4.20 -1.32 16.72
C LYS A 118 -3.56 -1.43 15.35
N ILE A 119 -2.78 -2.48 15.13
CA ILE A 119 -2.03 -2.69 13.87
C ILE A 119 -2.93 -2.90 12.64
N TRP A 120 -4.24 -3.04 12.84
CA TRP A 120 -5.23 -3.45 11.84
C TRP A 120 -6.05 -2.30 11.26
N THR A 121 -5.85 -1.06 11.75
CA THR A 121 -6.64 0.09 11.32
C THR A 121 -5.73 1.31 11.18
N PHE A 122 -5.77 1.94 10.00
CA PHE A 122 -5.07 3.19 9.70
C PHE A 122 -6.11 4.21 9.26
N ILE A 123 -6.28 5.26 10.06
CA ILE A 123 -7.24 6.34 9.80
C ILE A 123 -6.47 7.55 9.32
N PHE A 124 -6.81 8.04 8.14
CA PHE A 124 -6.25 9.22 7.51
C PHE A 124 -7.09 10.43 7.90
N LYS A 125 -6.46 11.42 8.49
CA LYS A 125 -7.13 12.64 8.97
C LYS A 125 -6.53 13.88 8.32
N ASP A 126 -7.39 14.77 7.88
CA ASP A 126 -7.10 16.16 7.61
C ASP A 126 -7.52 16.96 8.85
N HIS A 127 -6.56 17.33 9.70
CA HIS A 127 -6.78 17.82 11.06
C HIS A 127 -7.60 16.80 11.88
N ASP A 128 -8.79 17.15 12.34
CA ASP A 128 -9.67 16.27 13.10
C ASP A 128 -10.66 15.47 12.25
N ARG A 129 -10.73 15.75 10.93
CA ARG A 129 -11.68 15.13 10.01
C ARG A 129 -11.09 13.86 9.40
N GLU A 130 -11.79 12.74 9.55
CA GLU A 130 -11.44 11.51 8.85
C GLU A 130 -11.76 11.65 7.36
N ILE A 131 -10.76 11.40 6.51
CA ILE A 131 -10.87 11.50 5.05
C ILE A 131 -10.81 10.13 4.36
N ALA A 132 -10.09 9.19 4.94
CA ALA A 132 -10.02 7.81 4.47
C ALA A 132 -9.65 6.87 5.62
N ALA A 133 -9.88 5.56 5.44
CA ALA A 133 -9.45 4.54 6.37
C ALA A 133 -9.01 3.26 5.64
N ILE A 134 -8.00 2.59 6.19
CA ILE A 134 -7.59 1.24 5.81
C ILE A 134 -7.83 0.34 7.01
N ARG A 135 -8.62 -0.72 6.84
CA ARG A 135 -8.96 -1.69 7.89
C ARG A 135 -8.69 -3.10 7.41
N LYS A 136 -8.00 -3.90 8.19
CA LYS A 136 -7.89 -5.34 7.91
C LYS A 136 -9.22 -6.01 8.23
N LYS A 137 -9.78 -6.74 7.27
CA LYS A 137 -10.93 -7.61 7.50
C LYS A 137 -10.44 -8.98 7.93
N TRP A 138 -10.92 -9.45 9.06
CA TRP A 138 -10.79 -10.85 9.44
C TRP A 138 -11.85 -11.62 8.64
N SER A 139 -11.43 -12.60 7.84
CA SER A 139 -12.37 -13.59 7.32
C SER A 139 -12.98 -14.29 8.54
N GLY A 140 -14.28 -14.05 8.76
CA GLY A 140 -14.99 -14.62 9.90
C GLY A 140 -14.86 -16.14 9.93
N LEU A 141 -14.94 -16.73 11.13
CA LEU A 141 -14.84 -18.16 11.45
C LEU A 141 -15.79 -19.09 10.67
N LEU A 142 -16.56 -18.57 9.71
CA LEU A 142 -17.60 -19.30 8.98
C LEU A 142 -17.33 -19.46 7.47
N SER A 143 -16.22 -18.98 6.93
CA SER A 143 -15.85 -19.30 5.55
C SER A 143 -14.82 -20.43 5.54
N GLU A 144 -15.28 -21.64 5.33
CA GLU A 144 -14.49 -22.89 5.18
C GLU A 144 -13.60 -22.92 3.92
N ALA A 145 -13.22 -21.79 3.38
CA ALA A 145 -12.23 -21.70 2.33
C ALA A 145 -10.95 -21.11 2.95
N PHE A 146 -10.05 -21.99 3.37
CA PHE A 146 -8.68 -21.71 3.75
C PHE A 146 -7.93 -20.99 2.61
N THR A 147 -8.11 -19.69 2.52
CA THR A 147 -7.19 -18.86 1.77
C THR A 147 -6.52 -17.93 2.78
N ASP A 148 -5.22 -18.13 3.01
CA ASP A 148 -4.31 -17.28 3.80
C ASP A 148 -4.18 -15.87 3.20
N ARG A 149 -5.24 -15.34 2.60
CA ARG A 149 -5.25 -14.02 1.97
C ARG A 149 -5.73 -12.98 2.95
N ASP A 150 -4.83 -12.13 3.33
CA ASP A 150 -5.19 -10.93 4.09
C ASP A 150 -6.07 -10.02 3.23
N ASN A 151 -7.27 -9.72 3.74
CA ASN A 151 -8.20 -8.81 3.08
C ASN A 151 -8.18 -7.44 3.77
N PHE A 152 -8.02 -6.38 3.00
CA PHE A 152 -8.09 -5.01 3.47
C PHE A 152 -9.30 -4.30 2.88
N LEU A 153 -9.96 -3.50 3.70
CA LEU A 153 -10.97 -2.56 3.28
C LEU A 153 -10.34 -1.17 3.23
N VAL A 154 -10.41 -0.53 2.06
CA VAL A 154 -10.04 0.87 1.89
C VAL A 154 -11.32 1.68 1.75
N GLU A 155 -11.56 2.59 2.67
CA GLU A 155 -12.74 3.46 2.68
C GLU A 155 -12.31 4.89 2.35
N PHE A 156 -12.91 5.49 1.34
CA PHE A 156 -12.81 6.91 1.02
C PHE A 156 -13.99 7.64 1.63
N ILE A 157 -13.77 8.32 2.75
CA ILE A 157 -14.82 8.93 3.57
C ILE A 157 -15.15 10.34 3.04
N ASP A 158 -14.13 11.13 2.68
CA ASP A 158 -14.34 12.45 2.10
C ASP A 158 -14.53 12.34 0.57
N PRO A 159 -15.70 12.72 0.04
CA PRO A 159 -15.95 12.71 -1.39
C PRO A 159 -15.08 13.72 -2.18
N LYS A 160 -14.50 14.71 -1.50
CA LYS A 160 -13.64 15.74 -2.09
C LYS A 160 -12.21 15.26 -2.36
N LEU A 161 -11.83 14.06 -1.88
CA LEU A 161 -10.53 13.47 -2.21
C LEU A 161 -10.35 13.41 -3.72
N THR A 162 -9.27 14.00 -4.18
CA THR A 162 -8.86 13.97 -5.58
C THR A 162 -8.48 12.55 -5.99
N GLU A 163 -8.43 12.29 -7.28
CA GLU A 163 -8.01 10.99 -7.80
C GLU A 163 -6.56 10.67 -7.37
N ASP A 164 -5.64 11.65 -7.44
CA ASP A 164 -4.25 11.50 -7.01
C ASP A 164 -4.17 11.09 -5.51
N GLU A 165 -4.97 11.70 -4.64
CA GLU A 165 -5.02 11.36 -3.21
C GLU A 165 -5.59 9.96 -2.95
N ARG A 166 -6.62 9.56 -3.67
CA ARG A 166 -7.18 8.20 -3.60
C ARG A 166 -6.15 7.16 -4.05
N MET A 167 -5.38 7.45 -5.08
CA MET A 167 -4.30 6.58 -5.55
C MET A 167 -3.19 6.43 -4.49
N ILE A 168 -2.84 7.50 -3.77
CA ILE A 168 -1.85 7.46 -2.69
C ILE A 168 -2.36 6.59 -1.53
N VAL A 169 -3.63 6.74 -1.12
CA VAL A 169 -4.23 5.91 -0.06
C VAL A 169 -4.28 4.44 -0.47
N MET A 170 -4.60 4.15 -1.73
CA MET A 170 -4.63 2.79 -2.25
C MET A 170 -3.23 2.15 -2.27
N ALA A 171 -2.22 2.90 -2.69
CA ALA A 171 -0.83 2.46 -2.63
C ALA A 171 -0.36 2.24 -1.17
N ALA A 172 -0.81 3.09 -0.24
CA ALA A 172 -0.52 2.95 1.17
C ALA A 172 -1.10 1.66 1.76
N ALA A 173 -2.29 1.21 1.33
CA ALA A 173 -2.88 -0.04 1.80
C ALA A 173 -2.01 -1.25 1.48
N VAL A 174 -1.54 -1.37 0.23
CA VAL A 174 -0.63 -2.44 -0.18
C VAL A 174 0.73 -2.34 0.53
N PHE A 175 1.25 -1.12 0.69
CA PHE A 175 2.51 -0.91 1.39
C PHE A 175 2.46 -1.29 2.88
N VAL A 176 1.36 -0.96 3.56
CA VAL A 176 1.14 -1.33 4.95
C VAL A 176 1.13 -2.85 5.12
N ASP A 177 0.50 -3.57 4.20
CA ASP A 177 0.50 -5.03 4.20
C ASP A 177 1.93 -5.58 4.09
N LEU A 178 2.66 -5.18 3.07
CA LEU A 178 4.04 -5.60 2.82
C LEU A 178 4.99 -5.28 3.98
N GLN A 179 4.78 -4.19 4.70
CA GLN A 179 5.64 -3.75 5.79
C GLN A 179 5.34 -4.41 7.13
N TYR A 180 4.07 -4.68 7.41
CA TYR A 180 3.65 -5.03 8.76
C TYR A 180 3.04 -6.43 8.88
N PHE A 181 2.54 -7.02 7.79
CA PHE A 181 1.80 -8.28 7.85
C PHE A 181 2.54 -9.46 7.21
N GLU A 182 3.30 -9.26 6.15
CA GLU A 182 4.07 -10.33 5.52
C GLU A 182 5.25 -10.88 6.35
N ARG A 183 5.60 -10.25 7.46
CA ARG A 183 6.75 -10.67 8.29
C ARG A 183 6.50 -11.93 9.13
N LYS A 184 5.33 -12.56 9.05
CA LYS A 184 4.92 -13.72 9.86
C LYS A 184 4.82 -15.02 9.08
N ALA A 185 5.23 -15.04 7.81
CA ALA A 185 5.33 -16.25 7.02
C ALA A 185 6.78 -16.75 6.92
#